data_69740f6b46ed60e47fc59dc88dcbd4fc
#
_entry.id   69740f6b46ed60e47fc59dc88dcbd4fc
#
_cell.length_a   1.000
_cell.length_b   1.000
_cell.length_c   1.000
_cell.angle_alpha   90.00
_cell.angle_beta   90.00
_cell.angle_gamma   90.00
#
_symmetry.space_group_name_H-M   'P 1'
#
loop_
_entity.id
_entity.type
_entity.pdbx_description
1 polymer ?
#
loop_
_entity_poly.entity_id
_entity_poly.type
_entity_poly.pdbx_seq_one_letter_code
_entity_poly.pdbx_strand_id
1 'polypeptide(L)'
;MTWSAPPKSFMRHSSERANRLPLPLRRAAQALLLLVAVTAAAWIAAAAPAAADFRLCNNTNSRIGVALGYKDNDGWATEGWWNLPARNCDTLLRGSLAARFYYIYAVDYDHGGEWSGQAFMCTREKEFTIRGTGDCLARGFDRTGFFEVDTGEQQTWTVQLTEAGEGQRPGPASQPPPTAPPAGSRSGPAPAPAPGGR
;
A
#
# COMPACT_ATOMS: atom_id res chain seq x y z
N MET A 1 -2.10 -83.36 -32.82
CA MET A 1 -1.27 -82.40 -31.99
C MET A 1 -2.24 -81.46 -31.33
N THR A 2 -2.61 -81.74 -30.09
CA THR A 2 -3.60 -80.99 -29.31
C THR A 2 -2.82 -80.17 -28.28
N TRP A 3 -2.97 -78.87 -28.35
CA TRP A 3 -2.36 -77.96 -27.41
C TRP A 3 -3.39 -77.51 -26.37
N SER A 4 -3.17 -77.96 -25.12
CA SER A 4 -3.99 -77.61 -23.96
C SER A 4 -3.52 -76.24 -23.41
N ALA A 5 -4.50 -75.36 -23.19
CA ALA A 5 -4.34 -74.07 -22.52
C ALA A 5 -4.21 -74.24 -20.99
N PRO A 6 -3.37 -73.49 -20.28
CA PRO A 6 -3.27 -73.53 -18.82
C PRO A 6 -4.43 -72.80 -18.13
N PRO A 7 -4.77 -73.15 -16.88
CA PRO A 7 -5.92 -72.59 -16.14
C PRO A 7 -5.63 -71.16 -15.62
N LYS A 8 -6.58 -70.27 -15.84
CA LYS A 8 -6.67 -68.94 -15.25
C LYS A 8 -7.23 -69.01 -13.84
N SER A 9 -6.39 -69.13 -12.86
CA SER A 9 -6.80 -68.86 -11.46
C SER A 9 -5.59 -68.60 -10.61
N PHE A 10 -5.23 -67.34 -10.45
CA PHE A 10 -4.54 -66.82 -9.24
C PHE A 10 -4.36 -65.30 -9.43
N MET A 11 -5.26 -64.50 -8.95
CA MET A 11 -5.07 -63.12 -8.51
C MET A 11 -6.41 -62.41 -8.22
N ARG A 12 -7.00 -62.81 -7.14
CA ARG A 12 -8.06 -62.00 -6.51
C ARG A 12 -8.07 -62.26 -5.00
N HIS A 13 -7.11 -61.75 -4.29
CA HIS A 13 -7.22 -61.58 -2.83
C HIS A 13 -6.08 -60.68 -2.30
N SER A 14 -6.17 -59.41 -2.52
CA SER A 14 -5.28 -58.46 -1.76
C SER A 14 -5.84 -57.07 -1.61
N SER A 15 -7.10 -56.73 -2.00
CA SER A 15 -7.56 -55.34 -1.86
C SER A 15 -8.71 -55.12 -0.86
N GLU A 16 -9.11 -56.15 -0.10
CA GLU A 16 -10.28 -56.01 0.79
C GLU A 16 -9.99 -55.85 2.28
N ARG A 17 -8.73 -55.77 2.69
CA ARG A 17 -8.40 -55.60 4.13
C ARG A 17 -8.22 -54.17 4.61
N ALA A 18 -8.23 -53.15 3.73
CA ALA A 18 -7.90 -51.79 4.11
C ALA A 18 -9.07 -50.96 4.67
N ASN A 19 -10.29 -51.51 4.77
CA ASN A 19 -11.45 -50.67 5.07
C ASN A 19 -12.32 -51.12 6.26
N ARG A 20 -11.74 -51.78 7.25
CA ARG A 20 -12.47 -52.17 8.48
C ARG A 20 -11.96 -51.48 9.73
N LEU A 21 -11.94 -50.13 9.73
CA LEU A 21 -11.88 -49.41 10.98
C LEU A 21 -13.23 -49.58 11.71
N PRO A 22 -13.23 -49.85 13.02
CA PRO A 22 -14.48 -49.97 13.79
C PRO A 22 -15.26 -48.66 13.71
N LEU A 23 -16.60 -48.78 13.65
CA LEU A 23 -17.53 -47.68 13.46
C LEU A 23 -17.23 -46.43 14.34
N PRO A 24 -16.84 -46.53 15.64
CA PRO A 24 -16.53 -45.40 16.46
C PRO A 24 -15.27 -44.64 15.99
N LEU A 25 -14.23 -45.34 15.50
CA LEU A 25 -13.03 -44.71 14.96
C LEU A 25 -13.32 -43.97 13.62
N ARG A 26 -14.19 -44.49 12.78
CA ARG A 26 -14.59 -43.79 11.55
C ARG A 26 -15.32 -42.48 11.84
N ARG A 27 -16.25 -42.50 12.81
CA ARG A 27 -16.96 -41.28 13.22
C ARG A 27 -16.03 -40.25 13.85
N ALA A 28 -15.06 -40.67 14.66
CA ALA A 28 -14.03 -39.80 15.24
C ALA A 28 -13.12 -39.18 14.16
N ALA A 29 -12.68 -40.00 13.18
CA ALA A 29 -11.87 -39.51 12.06
C ALA A 29 -12.63 -38.50 11.17
N GLN A 30 -13.92 -38.77 10.90
CA GLN A 30 -14.75 -37.86 10.14
C GLN A 30 -15.01 -36.53 10.87
N ALA A 31 -15.25 -36.58 12.19
CA ALA A 31 -15.43 -35.38 13.01
C ALA A 31 -14.15 -34.54 13.03
N LEU A 32 -12.97 -35.16 13.14
CA LEU A 32 -11.69 -34.48 13.11
C LEU A 32 -11.42 -33.80 11.76
N LEU A 33 -11.69 -34.49 10.65
CA LEU A 33 -11.56 -33.94 9.30
C LEU A 33 -12.49 -32.75 9.07
N LEU A 34 -13.73 -32.80 9.55
CA LEU A 34 -14.68 -31.69 9.48
C LEU A 34 -14.20 -30.49 10.32
N LEU A 35 -13.67 -30.73 11.51
CA LEU A 35 -13.11 -29.67 12.37
C LEU A 35 -11.91 -28.98 11.71
N VAL A 36 -10.99 -29.75 11.11
CA VAL A 36 -9.84 -29.21 10.36
C VAL A 36 -10.30 -28.44 9.13
N ALA A 37 -11.28 -28.93 8.40
CA ALA A 37 -11.83 -28.23 7.23
C ALA A 37 -12.50 -26.90 7.60
N VAL A 38 -13.27 -26.86 8.69
CA VAL A 38 -13.92 -25.64 9.19
C VAL A 38 -12.90 -24.61 9.68
N THR A 39 -11.86 -25.05 10.41
CA THR A 39 -10.79 -24.14 10.86
C THR A 39 -9.99 -23.60 9.68
N ALA A 40 -9.63 -24.42 8.71
CA ALA A 40 -8.93 -23.98 7.49
C ALA A 40 -9.77 -22.96 6.68
N ALA A 41 -11.08 -23.20 6.53
CA ALA A 41 -11.99 -22.26 5.87
C ALA A 41 -12.11 -20.92 6.61
N ALA A 42 -12.10 -20.93 7.94
CA ALA A 42 -12.11 -19.70 8.75
C ALA A 42 -10.84 -18.85 8.57
N TRP A 43 -9.67 -19.46 8.41
CA TRP A 43 -8.41 -18.75 8.15
C TRP A 43 -8.37 -18.09 6.76
N ILE A 44 -8.96 -18.74 5.74
CA ILE A 44 -9.02 -18.18 4.39
C ILE A 44 -10.00 -16.99 4.31
N ALA A 45 -11.11 -17.04 5.06
CA ALA A 45 -12.08 -15.96 5.09
C ALA A 45 -11.59 -14.68 5.82
N ALA A 46 -10.56 -14.78 6.66
CA ALA A 46 -10.01 -13.65 7.41
C ALA A 46 -9.00 -12.79 6.63
N ALA A 47 -8.56 -13.21 5.44
CA ALA A 47 -7.70 -12.42 4.58
C ALA A 47 -8.54 -11.38 3.82
N ALA A 48 -8.94 -10.28 4.50
CA ALA A 48 -9.44 -9.11 3.80
C ALA A 48 -8.34 -8.63 2.84
N PRO A 49 -8.64 -8.35 1.56
CA PRO A 49 -7.67 -7.72 0.67
C PRO A 49 -7.23 -6.42 1.32
N ALA A 50 -5.92 -6.25 1.52
CA ALA A 50 -5.38 -4.96 1.92
C ALA A 50 -5.82 -3.96 0.85
N ALA A 51 -6.64 -2.97 1.22
CA ALA A 51 -7.03 -1.92 0.31
C ALA A 51 -5.76 -1.18 -0.11
N ALA A 52 -5.38 -1.35 -1.37
CA ALA A 52 -4.27 -0.65 -1.97
C ALA A 52 -4.83 0.67 -2.50
N ASP A 53 -4.51 1.77 -1.83
CA ASP A 53 -5.11 3.07 -2.09
C ASP A 53 -4.09 4.20 -1.90
N PHE A 54 -4.26 5.30 -2.63
CA PHE A 54 -3.63 6.57 -2.32
C PHE A 54 -4.58 7.42 -1.50
N ARG A 55 -4.24 7.65 -0.24
CA ARG A 55 -5.05 8.41 0.72
C ARG A 55 -4.39 9.73 1.07
N LEU A 56 -5.22 10.70 1.42
CA LEU A 56 -4.76 11.96 1.98
C LEU A 56 -5.54 12.25 3.26
N CYS A 57 -4.81 12.64 4.32
CA CYS A 57 -5.37 13.08 5.60
C CYS A 57 -5.11 14.58 5.78
N ASN A 58 -6.17 15.33 5.96
CA ASN A 58 -6.13 16.72 6.33
C ASN A 58 -5.99 16.82 7.86
N ASN A 59 -4.78 17.05 8.35
CA ASN A 59 -4.50 17.24 9.78
C ASN A 59 -4.56 18.72 10.22
N THR A 60 -5.08 19.59 9.36
CA THR A 60 -5.29 21.01 9.69
C THR A 60 -6.66 21.24 10.35
N ASN A 61 -6.88 22.46 10.82
CA ASN A 61 -8.18 22.90 11.35
C ASN A 61 -9.08 23.53 10.27
N SER A 62 -8.64 23.55 9.01
CA SER A 62 -9.30 24.17 7.87
C SER A 62 -9.90 23.15 6.92
N ARG A 63 -10.87 23.56 6.12
CA ARG A 63 -11.26 22.84 4.92
C ARG A 63 -10.20 23.06 3.84
N ILE A 64 -9.83 22.00 3.15
CA ILE A 64 -8.85 22.07 2.06
C ILE A 64 -9.42 21.52 0.76
N GLY A 65 -8.95 22.09 -0.35
CA GLY A 65 -9.13 21.54 -1.70
C GLY A 65 -7.85 20.89 -2.14
N VAL A 66 -7.92 19.68 -2.71
CA VAL A 66 -6.77 18.89 -3.14
C VAL A 66 -6.87 18.57 -4.62
N ALA A 67 -5.77 18.73 -5.34
CA ALA A 67 -5.57 18.23 -6.68
C ALA A 67 -4.43 17.22 -6.69
N LEU A 68 -4.56 16.15 -7.47
CA LEU A 68 -3.61 15.05 -7.60
C LEU A 68 -3.12 14.93 -9.03
N GLY A 69 -1.80 14.84 -9.20
CA GLY A 69 -1.13 14.50 -10.45
C GLY A 69 -0.53 13.11 -10.38
N TYR A 70 -0.71 12.32 -11.41
CA TYR A 70 -0.16 10.97 -11.48
C TYR A 70 0.01 10.49 -12.92
N LYS A 71 0.73 9.38 -13.08
CA LYS A 71 0.89 8.72 -14.36
C LYS A 71 0.23 7.35 -14.31
N ASP A 72 -0.70 7.11 -15.22
CA ASP A 72 -1.34 5.82 -15.45
C ASP A 72 -0.93 5.21 -16.80
N ASN A 73 -1.64 4.18 -17.24
CA ASN A 73 -1.38 3.51 -18.53
C ASN A 73 -1.64 4.42 -19.74
N ASP A 74 -2.51 5.41 -19.60
CA ASP A 74 -2.88 6.37 -20.65
C ASP A 74 -1.99 7.63 -20.63
N GLY A 75 -1.03 7.68 -19.68
CA GLY A 75 -0.08 8.79 -19.55
C GLY A 75 -0.33 9.65 -18.31
N TRP A 76 0.08 10.91 -18.38
CA TRP A 76 -0.10 11.86 -17.28
C TRP A 76 -1.53 12.32 -17.14
N ALA A 77 -2.01 12.37 -15.91
CA ALA A 77 -3.31 12.94 -15.54
C ALA A 77 -3.17 13.88 -14.35
N THR A 78 -4.00 14.90 -14.31
CA THR A 78 -4.28 15.71 -13.11
C THR A 78 -5.76 15.71 -12.85
N GLU A 79 -6.14 15.50 -11.61
CA GLU A 79 -7.54 15.45 -11.16
C GLU A 79 -7.74 16.34 -9.94
N GLY A 80 -8.90 16.88 -9.75
CA GLY A 80 -9.32 17.71 -8.64
C GLY A 80 -10.76 18.18 -8.84
N TRP A 81 -11.44 18.68 -7.84
CA TRP A 81 -10.94 18.94 -6.49
C TRP A 81 -11.57 17.96 -5.51
N TRP A 82 -10.78 17.34 -4.68
CA TRP A 82 -11.28 16.68 -3.47
C TRP A 82 -11.37 17.71 -2.36
N ASN A 83 -12.57 17.88 -1.81
CA ASN A 83 -12.80 18.82 -0.72
C ASN A 83 -12.81 18.07 0.63
N LEU A 84 -11.76 18.21 1.39
CA LEU A 84 -11.59 17.52 2.66
C LEU A 84 -11.89 18.46 3.85
N PRO A 85 -12.87 18.12 4.69
CA PRO A 85 -13.07 18.82 5.95
C PRO A 85 -11.83 18.74 6.86
N ALA A 86 -11.76 19.65 7.83
CA ALA A 86 -10.75 19.62 8.90
C ALA A 86 -10.72 18.24 9.58
N ARG A 87 -9.52 17.75 9.88
CA ARG A 87 -9.28 16.49 10.60
C ARG A 87 -9.87 15.24 9.94
N ASN A 88 -10.05 15.25 8.64
CA ASN A 88 -10.61 14.13 7.88
C ASN A 88 -9.61 13.56 6.87
N CYS A 89 -9.81 12.30 6.50
CA CYS A 89 -9.03 11.61 5.46
C CYS A 89 -9.96 11.15 4.34
N ASP A 90 -9.45 11.15 3.11
CA ASP A 90 -10.14 10.59 1.94
C ASP A 90 -9.20 9.75 1.09
N THR A 91 -9.78 8.86 0.29
CA THR A 91 -9.06 8.06 -0.70
C THR A 91 -9.16 8.75 -2.05
N LEU A 92 -8.02 9.26 -2.55
CA LEU A 92 -7.95 9.98 -3.82
C LEU A 92 -7.88 9.01 -5.00
N LEU A 93 -7.10 7.92 -4.88
CA LEU A 93 -7.08 6.84 -5.88
C LEU A 93 -7.34 5.51 -5.20
N ARG A 94 -8.18 4.68 -5.82
CA ARG A 94 -8.49 3.33 -5.37
C ARG A 94 -7.71 2.31 -6.18
N GLY A 95 -7.27 1.26 -5.52
CA GLY A 95 -6.49 0.18 -6.12
C GLY A 95 -4.99 0.38 -5.99
N SER A 96 -4.23 -0.64 -6.41
CA SER A 96 -2.77 -0.64 -6.31
C SER A 96 -2.14 0.51 -7.06
N LEU A 97 -1.25 1.22 -6.39
CA LEU A 97 -0.49 2.31 -7.00
C LEU A 97 0.40 1.76 -8.12
N ALA A 98 0.26 2.33 -9.31
CA ALA A 98 0.98 1.90 -10.51
C ALA A 98 2.31 2.64 -10.71
N ALA A 99 2.51 3.77 -10.04
CA ALA A 99 3.68 4.62 -10.17
C ALA A 99 4.36 4.82 -8.81
N ARG A 100 5.65 5.14 -8.83
CA ARG A 100 6.42 5.51 -7.65
C ARG A 100 6.14 6.94 -7.22
N PHE A 101 5.97 7.87 -8.16
CA PHE A 101 5.84 9.30 -7.90
C PHE A 101 4.40 9.78 -8.15
N TYR A 102 3.88 10.49 -7.17
CA TYR A 102 2.60 11.19 -7.21
C TYR A 102 2.83 12.66 -6.88
N TYR A 103 1.91 13.52 -7.29
CA TYR A 103 2.08 14.97 -7.18
C TYR A 103 0.83 15.56 -6.55
N ILE A 104 1.00 16.43 -5.56
CA ILE A 104 -0.11 17.02 -4.84
C ILE A 104 0.00 18.54 -4.90
N TYR A 105 -1.15 19.18 -5.10
CA TYR A 105 -1.38 20.58 -4.83
C TYR A 105 -2.62 20.69 -3.93
N ALA A 106 -2.55 21.51 -2.89
CA ALA A 106 -3.68 21.74 -2.02
C ALA A 106 -3.78 23.21 -1.63
N VAL A 107 -5.02 23.65 -1.37
CA VAL A 107 -5.35 25.01 -0.94
C VAL A 107 -6.14 24.98 0.36
N ASP A 108 -5.87 25.92 1.26
CA ASP A 108 -6.64 26.14 2.47
C ASP A 108 -7.75 27.15 2.17
N TYR A 109 -9.01 26.75 2.29
CA TYR A 109 -10.17 27.60 1.99
C TYR A 109 -10.55 28.54 3.13
N ASP A 110 -10.16 28.25 4.35
CA ASP A 110 -10.63 28.99 5.53
C ASP A 110 -9.63 30.04 6.00
N HIS A 111 -8.33 29.74 5.93
CA HIS A 111 -7.29 30.67 6.38
C HIS A 111 -6.38 31.17 5.24
N GLY A 112 -6.55 30.63 4.05
CA GLY A 112 -5.65 30.89 2.94
C GLY A 112 -4.31 30.14 3.08
N GLY A 113 -3.53 30.16 1.99
CA GLY A 113 -2.30 29.40 1.86
C GLY A 113 -2.46 28.16 1.00
N GLU A 114 -1.33 27.55 0.68
CA GLU A 114 -1.29 26.42 -0.22
C GLU A 114 -0.13 25.48 0.11
N TRP A 115 -0.29 24.23 -0.27
CA TRP A 115 0.79 23.25 -0.35
C TRP A 115 1.12 23.06 -1.82
N SER A 116 2.22 23.64 -2.24
CA SER A 116 2.65 23.67 -3.64
C SER A 116 4.10 23.21 -3.78
N GLY A 117 4.60 23.09 -5.00
CA GLY A 117 5.97 22.65 -5.30
C GLY A 117 6.43 23.06 -6.71
N GLN A 118 7.46 22.37 -7.21
CA GLN A 118 8.13 22.73 -8.46
C GLN A 118 7.73 21.86 -9.67
N ALA A 119 6.90 20.85 -9.47
CA ALA A 119 6.35 20.04 -10.56
C ALA A 119 5.11 20.71 -11.15
N PHE A 120 5.24 21.31 -12.34
CA PHE A 120 4.14 22.07 -12.93
C PHE A 120 3.20 21.15 -13.71
N MET A 121 1.90 21.26 -13.37
CA MET A 121 0.82 20.50 -13.99
C MET A 121 -0.38 21.42 -14.25
N CYS A 122 -1.35 20.92 -15.02
CA CYS A 122 -2.53 21.71 -15.40
C CYS A 122 -3.65 21.56 -14.38
N THR A 123 -4.29 22.67 -13.99
CA THR A 123 -5.48 22.69 -13.12
C THR A 123 -6.55 23.62 -13.71
N ARG A 124 -7.71 23.66 -13.09
CA ARG A 124 -8.74 24.70 -13.30
C ARG A 124 -9.60 24.82 -12.04
N GLU A 125 -10.39 25.89 -11.93
CA GLU A 125 -11.19 26.21 -10.76
C GLU A 125 -12.27 25.17 -10.42
N LYS A 126 -12.93 24.58 -11.43
CA LYS A 126 -13.97 23.58 -11.23
C LYS A 126 -13.37 22.18 -11.20
N GLU A 127 -14.11 21.20 -10.71
CA GLU A 127 -13.77 19.78 -10.80
C GLU A 127 -13.27 19.41 -12.19
N PHE A 128 -12.20 18.63 -12.26
CA PHE A 128 -11.52 18.33 -13.51
C PHE A 128 -10.81 16.99 -13.51
N THR A 129 -10.66 16.44 -14.70
CA THR A 129 -9.68 15.45 -15.11
C THR A 129 -9.00 15.96 -16.37
N ILE A 130 -7.71 16.31 -16.27
CA ILE A 130 -6.93 16.86 -17.38
C ILE A 130 -5.84 15.87 -17.76
N ARG A 131 -5.82 15.45 -19.03
CA ARG A 131 -4.77 14.59 -19.58
C ARG A 131 -3.60 15.42 -20.10
N GLY A 132 -2.36 14.98 -19.76
CA GLY A 132 -1.13 15.67 -20.12
C GLY A 132 -0.81 16.86 -19.22
N THR A 133 0.48 17.16 -19.06
CA THR A 133 0.98 18.22 -18.18
C THR A 133 1.55 19.42 -18.94
N GLY A 134 1.70 19.34 -20.28
CA GLY A 134 2.23 20.41 -21.10
C GLY A 134 1.18 21.40 -21.56
N ASP A 135 1.67 22.61 -21.93
CA ASP A 135 0.92 23.67 -22.60
C ASP A 135 -0.38 24.07 -21.90
N CYS A 136 -0.41 24.06 -20.58
CA CYS A 136 -1.62 24.32 -19.79
C CYS A 136 -2.33 25.59 -20.23
N LEU A 137 -1.62 26.73 -20.29
CA LEU A 137 -2.21 28.02 -20.65
C LEU A 137 -2.77 28.04 -22.08
N ALA A 138 -2.04 27.47 -23.04
CA ALA A 138 -2.49 27.40 -24.42
C ALA A 138 -3.74 26.52 -24.59
N ARG A 139 -3.93 25.56 -23.66
CA ARG A 139 -5.10 24.68 -23.59
C ARG A 139 -6.26 25.25 -22.77
N GLY A 140 -6.10 26.44 -22.20
CA GLY A 140 -7.12 27.10 -21.39
C GLY A 140 -7.20 26.60 -19.94
N PHE A 141 -6.09 26.09 -19.41
CA PHE A 141 -5.92 25.64 -18.02
C PHE A 141 -4.91 26.51 -17.28
N ASP A 142 -4.96 26.48 -15.97
CA ASP A 142 -3.94 27.09 -15.13
C ASP A 142 -2.69 26.21 -15.06
N ARG A 143 -1.53 26.84 -14.91
CA ARG A 143 -0.26 26.14 -14.68
C ARG A 143 0.10 26.24 -13.21
N THR A 144 -0.06 25.11 -12.49
CA THR A 144 0.04 25.06 -11.03
C THR A 144 1.22 24.20 -10.59
N GLY A 145 1.90 24.62 -9.54
CA GLY A 145 3.04 23.91 -8.96
C GLY A 145 2.59 22.86 -7.95
N PHE A 146 2.92 21.60 -8.20
CA PHE A 146 2.65 20.46 -7.32
C PHE A 146 3.92 20.05 -6.59
N PHE A 147 3.82 19.60 -5.35
CA PHE A 147 4.92 18.92 -4.68
C PHE A 147 4.89 17.41 -4.96
N GLU A 148 6.09 16.82 -5.00
CA GLU A 148 6.27 15.42 -5.31
C GLU A 148 6.15 14.56 -4.05
N VAL A 149 5.50 13.41 -4.19
CA VAL A 149 5.37 12.35 -3.20
C VAL A 149 6.04 11.10 -3.75
N ASP A 150 7.16 10.69 -3.17
CA ASP A 150 7.83 9.43 -3.47
C ASP A 150 7.24 8.32 -2.59
N THR A 151 6.51 7.39 -3.20
CA THR A 151 5.90 6.25 -2.50
C THR A 151 6.87 5.08 -2.29
N GLY A 152 8.09 5.14 -2.84
CA GLY A 152 9.06 4.05 -2.77
C GLY A 152 8.58 2.75 -3.42
N GLU A 153 7.72 2.84 -4.45
CA GLU A 153 7.09 1.70 -5.14
C GLU A 153 6.10 0.90 -4.25
N GLN A 154 5.62 1.49 -3.17
CA GLN A 154 4.59 0.88 -2.33
C GLN A 154 3.24 0.92 -3.05
N GLN A 155 2.45 -0.12 -2.87
CA GLN A 155 1.13 -0.23 -3.50
C GLN A 155 0.04 0.58 -2.79
N THR A 156 0.32 1.06 -1.58
CA THR A 156 -0.57 1.90 -0.78
C THR A 156 0.22 3.03 -0.13
N TRP A 157 -0.36 4.22 -0.06
CA TRP A 157 0.29 5.38 0.53
C TRP A 157 -0.71 6.31 1.19
N THR A 158 -0.27 6.97 2.26
CA THR A 158 -1.08 8.02 2.92
C THR A 158 -0.23 9.27 3.11
N VAL A 159 -0.69 10.37 2.53
CA VAL A 159 -0.13 11.69 2.75
C VAL A 159 -0.85 12.38 3.91
N GLN A 160 -0.11 13.08 4.75
CA GLN A 160 -0.67 13.88 5.83
C GLN A 160 -0.31 15.35 5.58
N LEU A 161 -1.34 16.20 5.42
CA LEU A 161 -1.17 17.64 5.36
C LEU A 161 -1.35 18.22 6.78
N THR A 162 -0.35 18.97 7.21
CA THR A 162 -0.36 19.75 8.45
C THR A 162 -0.47 21.24 8.12
N GLU A 163 -0.64 22.10 9.11
CA GLU A 163 -0.80 23.55 8.91
C GLU A 163 0.26 24.11 7.92
N ALA A 164 -0.20 24.94 6.99
CA ALA A 164 0.69 25.60 6.04
C ALA A 164 1.65 26.54 6.78
N GLY A 165 2.94 26.23 6.76
CA GLY A 165 3.96 27.00 7.47
C GLY A 165 4.81 26.20 8.46
N GLU A 166 4.37 25.04 8.91
CA GLU A 166 5.19 24.11 9.68
C GLU A 166 5.83 23.06 8.74
N GLY A 167 6.86 23.50 8.03
CA GLY A 167 7.80 22.64 7.31
C GLY A 167 7.19 21.59 6.42
N GLN A 168 6.88 21.97 5.20
CA GLN A 168 6.39 21.13 4.10
C GLN A 168 7.31 19.95 3.78
N ARG A 169 7.25 18.89 4.59
CA ARG A 169 7.67 17.55 4.16
C ARG A 169 6.49 16.61 4.32
N PRO A 170 6.02 15.98 3.22
CA PRO A 170 5.20 14.79 3.35
C PRO A 170 6.01 13.76 4.13
N GLY A 171 5.70 13.59 5.39
CA GLY A 171 6.28 12.51 6.18
C GLY A 171 5.74 11.18 5.66
N PRO A 172 6.58 10.17 5.39
CA PRO A 172 6.08 8.84 5.11
C PRO A 172 5.28 8.38 6.34
N ALA A 173 3.99 8.18 6.17
CA ALA A 173 3.16 7.50 7.14
C ALA A 173 3.60 6.03 7.16
N SER A 174 4.35 5.66 8.20
CA SER A 174 4.86 4.31 8.48
C SER A 174 6.35 4.10 8.16
N GLN A 175 7.22 4.81 8.89
CA GLN A 175 8.48 4.17 9.21
C GLN A 175 8.21 3.17 10.36
N PRO A 176 8.64 1.90 10.25
CA PRO A 176 8.70 1.03 11.41
C PRO A 176 9.57 1.71 12.47
N PRO A 177 9.29 1.54 13.78
CA PRO A 177 10.08 2.17 14.83
C PRO A 177 11.55 1.85 14.60
N PRO A 178 12.46 2.83 14.79
CA PRO A 178 13.88 2.61 14.61
C PRO A 178 14.29 1.46 15.51
N THR A 179 14.86 0.41 14.92
CA THR A 179 15.47 -0.71 15.64
C THR A 179 16.54 -0.09 16.54
N ALA A 180 16.41 -0.28 17.83
CA ALA A 180 17.39 0.21 18.81
C ALA A 180 18.80 -0.21 18.37
N PRO A 181 19.79 0.70 18.39
CA PRO A 181 21.15 0.32 18.05
C PRO A 181 21.65 -0.75 19.00
N PRO A 182 22.46 -1.72 18.53
CA PRO A 182 23.04 -2.73 19.41
C PRO A 182 23.87 -2.04 20.49
N ALA A 183 23.56 -2.37 21.75
CA ALA A 183 24.33 -1.93 22.90
C ALA A 183 25.75 -2.47 22.79
N GLY A 184 26.73 -1.59 22.60
CA GLY A 184 28.13 -1.98 22.69
C GLY A 184 29.08 -1.25 21.76
N SER A 185 29.37 0.00 22.06
CA SER A 185 30.69 0.58 21.74
C SER A 185 30.98 1.67 22.77
N ARG A 186 31.71 1.27 23.82
CA ARG A 186 32.32 2.23 24.75
C ARG A 186 33.34 3.03 23.96
N SER A 187 33.07 4.33 23.78
CA SER A 187 34.06 5.31 23.35
C SER A 187 35.10 5.46 24.42
N GLY A 188 36.34 5.08 24.12
CA GLY A 188 37.51 5.35 24.97
C GLY A 188 37.79 6.85 25.03
N PRO A 189 38.45 7.34 26.06
CA PRO A 189 38.73 8.77 26.27
C PRO A 189 39.64 9.34 25.17
N ALA A 190 39.34 10.56 24.72
CA ALA A 190 40.14 11.29 23.76
C ALA A 190 41.58 11.55 24.29
N PRO A 191 42.62 11.50 23.42
CA PRO A 191 43.98 11.88 23.81
C PRO A 191 44.09 13.39 24.04
N ALA A 192 44.84 13.74 25.08
CA ALA A 192 45.14 15.12 25.47
C ALA A 192 45.96 15.88 24.40
N PRO A 193 45.81 17.22 24.28
CA PRO A 193 46.61 18.00 23.35
C PRO A 193 48.06 18.10 23.81
N ALA A 194 49.00 17.99 22.87
CA ALA A 194 50.44 18.15 23.08
C ALA A 194 50.81 19.60 23.45
N PRO A 195 51.79 19.81 24.31
CA PRO A 195 52.21 21.17 24.68
C PRO A 195 53.02 21.82 23.56
N GLY A 196 52.68 23.08 23.26
CA GLY A 196 53.37 23.92 22.30
C GLY A 196 54.82 24.19 22.73
N GLY A 197 55.75 23.90 21.83
CA GLY A 197 57.13 24.34 21.89
C GLY A 197 57.33 25.66 21.14
N ARG A 198 58.13 26.50 21.68
CA ARG A 198 58.56 27.83 21.31
C ARG A 198 59.02 27.97 19.86
#